data_df1681461e7e8346aa7b5ad6ec2eb60d
#
_entry.id   df1681461e7e8346aa7b5ad6ec2eb60d
#
_cell.length_a   1.000
_cell.length_b   1.000
_cell.length_c   1.000
_cell.angle_alpha   90.00
_cell.angle_beta   90.00
_cell.angle_gamma   90.00
#
_symmetry.space_group_name_H-M   'P 1'
#
loop_
_entity.id
_entity.type
_entity.pdbx_description
1 polymer ?
#
loop_
_entity_poly.entity_id
_entity_poly.type
_entity_poly.pdbx_seq_one_letter_code
_entity_poly.pdbx_strand_id
1 'polypeptide(L)'
;MIILNNEEISTVLSMDNCLRFLERAYLEQAEGTAVNRPRSDMYLPATTSGGVYCFKSMEGALTQEKVVALRLNSDVIRWEEKGGRIIKDKIPAAPGNKWVGLILLFSAESGEPLAIFPDGFIQGLRVAASSALAARFLAREDAAVLGILGSGWQARAHAKAMCAVRAIKKILVHSPTKTNRENFAAEVEQTLGTPVEAVVSGELVADRADILVAATNSVSRVVPPEWLKPGMHVTCVKITELGEETLRKADRLVIHARKFAPENYIAGYGDEKIECHDPIDLLTEGSKGSNVTPKQPFWLEAPELKDVLSRKAPGRQSAKEITCFNNNIGLGIQFAALGKAAFDEAKSKGLGKEIPTDWFLETVHP
;
A
#
# COMPACT_ATOMS: atom_id res chain seq x y z
N MET A 1 23.86 -14.75 -3.58
CA MET A 1 22.90 -13.69 -3.21
C MET A 1 23.15 -12.45 -4.04
N ILE A 2 22.10 -11.64 -4.40
CA ILE A 2 22.29 -10.38 -5.14
C ILE A 2 21.80 -9.17 -4.30
N ILE A 3 22.44 -8.01 -4.51
CA ILE A 3 21.96 -6.73 -4.00
C ILE A 3 21.53 -5.87 -5.19
N LEU A 4 20.30 -5.33 -5.12
CA LEU A 4 19.75 -4.41 -6.11
C LEU A 4 19.55 -3.02 -5.51
N ASN A 5 19.72 -1.99 -6.31
CA ASN A 5 19.41 -0.63 -5.94
C ASN A 5 18.01 -0.19 -6.46
N ASN A 6 17.55 1.03 -6.11
CA ASN A 6 16.24 1.53 -6.55
C ASN A 6 16.10 1.64 -8.08
N GLU A 7 17.17 2.02 -8.75
CA GLU A 7 17.19 2.21 -10.19
C GLU A 7 17.00 0.88 -10.92
N GLU A 8 17.77 -0.13 -10.52
CA GLU A 8 17.63 -1.50 -11.05
C GLU A 8 16.23 -2.07 -10.80
N ILE A 9 15.67 -1.92 -9.57
CA ILE A 9 14.30 -2.36 -9.27
C ILE A 9 13.27 -1.68 -10.18
N SER A 10 13.46 -0.40 -10.50
CA SER A 10 12.53 0.33 -11.37
C SER A 10 12.51 -0.20 -12.80
N THR A 11 13.59 -0.85 -13.27
CA THR A 11 13.70 -1.39 -14.63
C THR A 11 13.19 -2.83 -14.75
N VAL A 12 13.05 -3.55 -13.63
CA VAL A 12 12.67 -4.97 -13.64
C VAL A 12 11.19 -5.21 -13.31
N LEU A 13 10.46 -4.23 -12.77
CA LEU A 13 9.05 -4.38 -12.43
C LEU A 13 8.15 -3.51 -13.30
N SER A 14 7.37 -4.15 -14.17
CA SER A 14 6.24 -3.51 -14.86
C SER A 14 4.95 -3.65 -14.04
N MET A 15 3.95 -2.80 -14.29
CA MET A 15 2.65 -2.91 -13.64
C MET A 15 1.95 -4.23 -13.98
N ASP A 16 2.07 -4.73 -15.21
CA ASP A 16 1.48 -5.99 -15.63
C ASP A 16 2.08 -7.18 -14.87
N ASN A 17 3.42 -7.18 -14.68
CA ASN A 17 4.06 -8.17 -13.82
C ASN A 17 3.58 -8.07 -12.38
N CYS A 18 3.46 -6.85 -11.83
CA CYS A 18 2.94 -6.65 -10.48
C CYS A 18 1.53 -7.20 -10.30
N LEU A 19 0.63 -6.92 -11.24
CA LEU A 19 -0.74 -7.44 -11.22
C LEU A 19 -0.76 -8.97 -11.25
N ARG A 20 0.00 -9.58 -12.15
CA ARG A 20 0.06 -11.03 -12.30
C ARG A 20 0.60 -11.74 -11.05
N PHE A 21 1.71 -11.27 -10.49
CA PHE A 21 2.31 -11.90 -9.31
C PHE A 21 1.49 -11.69 -8.04
N LEU A 22 0.89 -10.51 -7.88
CA LEU A 22 0.00 -10.26 -6.74
C LEU A 22 -1.29 -11.05 -6.82
N GLU A 23 -1.90 -11.18 -7.99
CA GLU A 23 -3.09 -12.02 -8.17
C GLU A 23 -2.82 -13.46 -7.74
N ARG A 24 -1.69 -14.05 -8.17
CA ARG A 24 -1.29 -15.40 -7.75
C ARG A 24 -1.09 -15.49 -6.23
N ALA A 25 -0.42 -14.52 -5.61
CA ALA A 25 -0.21 -14.50 -4.17
C ALA A 25 -1.53 -14.42 -3.38
N TYR A 26 -2.50 -13.64 -3.85
CA TYR A 26 -3.83 -13.59 -3.23
C TYR A 26 -4.61 -14.88 -3.42
N LEU A 27 -4.48 -15.56 -4.56
CA LEU A 27 -5.10 -16.87 -4.78
C LEU A 27 -4.49 -17.92 -3.85
N GLU A 28 -3.17 -17.99 -3.72
CA GLU A 28 -2.51 -18.84 -2.71
C GLU A 28 -3.00 -18.53 -1.29
N GLN A 29 -3.17 -17.24 -0.96
CA GLN A 29 -3.72 -16.85 0.35
C GLN A 29 -5.17 -17.33 0.52
N ALA A 30 -5.99 -17.29 -0.51
CA ALA A 30 -7.38 -17.78 -0.48
C ALA A 30 -7.47 -19.29 -0.35
N GLU A 31 -6.49 -20.01 -0.87
CA GLU A 31 -6.33 -21.47 -0.76
C GLU A 31 -5.72 -21.91 0.58
N GLY A 32 -5.14 -20.96 1.34
CA GLY A 32 -4.48 -21.23 2.62
C GLY A 32 -3.05 -21.77 2.49
N THR A 33 -2.44 -21.67 1.31
CA THR A 33 -1.06 -22.12 1.04
C THR A 33 -0.02 -21.00 1.19
N ALA A 34 -0.45 -19.73 1.26
CA ALA A 34 0.42 -18.61 1.60
C ALA A 34 0.36 -18.28 3.09
N VAL A 35 1.47 -17.84 3.64
CA VAL A 35 1.57 -17.34 5.02
C VAL A 35 1.78 -15.83 5.02
N ASN A 36 0.92 -15.13 5.77
CA ASN A 36 1.07 -13.69 5.99
C ASN A 36 1.02 -13.40 7.48
N ARG A 37 2.10 -12.88 8.05
CA ARG A 37 2.11 -12.42 9.45
C ARG A 37 1.56 -11.01 9.55
N PRO A 38 0.87 -10.66 10.63
CA PRO A 38 0.52 -9.27 10.93
C PRO A 38 1.75 -8.38 10.96
N ARG A 39 1.61 -7.12 10.57
CA ARG A 39 2.69 -6.14 10.68
C ARG A 39 3.06 -5.95 12.16
N SER A 40 4.35 -5.93 12.45
CA SER A 40 4.89 -5.64 13.78
C SER A 40 5.67 -4.33 13.75
N ASP A 41 5.38 -3.45 14.70
CA ASP A 41 5.98 -2.13 14.83
C ASP A 41 6.59 -1.97 16.23
N MET A 42 7.87 -1.54 16.30
CA MET A 42 8.55 -1.19 17.56
C MET A 42 8.78 0.31 17.61
N TYR A 43 8.52 0.92 18.75
CA TYR A 43 8.68 2.37 18.96
C TYR A 43 9.61 2.66 20.14
N LEU A 44 10.61 3.52 19.89
CA LEU A 44 11.58 3.97 20.88
C LEU A 44 11.74 5.49 20.83
N PRO A 45 12.02 6.15 21.95
CA PRO A 45 12.38 7.57 21.94
C PRO A 45 13.62 7.83 21.09
N ALA A 46 13.56 8.78 20.18
CA ALA A 46 14.70 9.25 19.39
C ALA A 46 15.17 10.61 19.91
N THR A 47 15.89 10.60 21.04
CA THR A 47 16.23 11.80 21.82
C THR A 47 17.05 12.83 21.04
N THR A 48 17.96 12.41 20.17
CA THR A 48 18.81 13.30 19.37
C THR A 48 18.04 14.12 18.34
N SER A 49 16.96 13.55 17.78
CA SER A 49 16.16 14.21 16.73
C SER A 49 14.86 14.83 17.25
N GLY A 50 14.54 14.61 18.54
CA GLY A 50 13.28 15.06 19.12
C GLY A 50 12.05 14.34 18.55
N GLY A 51 12.23 13.11 18.04
CA GLY A 51 11.19 12.29 17.44
C GLY A 51 11.04 10.93 18.10
N VAL A 52 10.36 10.03 17.41
CA VAL A 52 10.20 8.64 17.79
C VAL A 52 10.80 7.76 16.71
N TYR A 53 11.71 6.88 17.09
CA TYR A 53 12.19 5.82 16.21
C TYR A 53 11.12 4.75 16.06
N CYS A 54 10.88 4.33 14.84
CA CYS A 54 9.92 3.30 14.51
C CYS A 54 10.56 2.26 13.58
N PHE A 55 10.65 1.02 14.07
CA PHE A 55 11.04 -0.13 13.26
C PHE A 55 9.79 -0.94 12.94
N LYS A 56 9.56 -1.21 11.65
CA LYS A 56 8.38 -1.93 11.16
C LYS A 56 8.80 -3.15 10.37
N SER A 57 8.21 -4.30 10.68
CA SER A 57 8.43 -5.52 9.91
C SER A 57 7.12 -6.09 9.35
N MET A 58 7.25 -6.77 8.21
CA MET A 58 6.17 -7.49 7.55
C MET A 58 6.76 -8.72 6.87
N GLU A 59 6.26 -9.89 7.25
CA GLU A 59 6.71 -11.14 6.68
C GLU A 59 5.61 -11.82 5.88
N GLY A 60 6.01 -12.45 4.77
CA GLY A 60 5.14 -13.25 3.94
C GLY A 60 5.87 -14.37 3.23
N ALA A 61 5.19 -15.50 3.07
CA ALA A 61 5.70 -16.68 2.38
C ALA A 61 4.71 -17.16 1.34
N LEU A 62 5.23 -17.59 0.19
CA LEU A 62 4.49 -18.15 -0.93
C LEU A 62 5.01 -19.54 -1.26
N THR A 63 4.13 -20.54 -1.20
CA THR A 63 4.50 -21.94 -1.43
C THR A 63 4.84 -22.21 -2.89
N GLN A 64 4.05 -21.71 -3.84
CA GLN A 64 4.30 -21.95 -5.27
C GLN A 64 5.55 -21.25 -5.78
N GLU A 65 5.79 -20.02 -5.31
CA GLU A 65 7.00 -19.26 -5.65
C GLU A 65 8.22 -19.67 -4.82
N LYS A 66 8.02 -20.55 -3.80
CA LYS A 66 9.06 -21.09 -2.91
C LYS A 66 9.92 -19.99 -2.28
N VAL A 67 9.29 -18.96 -1.78
CA VAL A 67 9.95 -17.74 -1.32
C VAL A 67 9.36 -17.23 -0.01
N VAL A 68 10.25 -16.70 0.82
CA VAL A 68 9.92 -15.93 2.01
C VAL A 68 10.49 -14.53 1.87
N ALA A 69 9.73 -13.50 2.22
CA ALA A 69 10.22 -12.14 2.29
C ALA A 69 10.03 -11.56 3.69
N LEU A 70 11.07 -10.89 4.16
CA LEU A 70 11.02 -9.96 5.29
C LEU A 70 11.18 -8.55 4.73
N ARG A 71 10.12 -7.77 4.84
CA ARG A 71 10.18 -6.33 4.55
C ARG A 71 10.31 -5.56 5.85
N LEU A 72 11.23 -4.61 5.91
CA LEU A 72 11.42 -3.74 7.06
C LEU A 72 11.53 -2.27 6.66
N ASN A 73 11.09 -1.39 7.59
CA ASN A 73 11.42 0.04 7.56
C ASN A 73 12.08 0.43 8.90
N SER A 74 13.03 1.32 8.81
CA SER A 74 13.70 1.95 9.93
C SER A 74 13.52 3.45 9.77
N ASP A 75 12.60 4.03 10.53
CA ASP A 75 12.17 5.41 10.39
C ASP A 75 12.36 6.18 11.71
N VAL A 76 12.70 7.46 11.62
CA VAL A 76 12.46 8.41 12.70
C VAL A 76 11.28 9.28 12.30
N ILE A 77 10.28 9.37 13.17
CA ILE A 77 9.02 10.06 12.92
C ILE A 77 8.91 11.21 13.91
N ARG A 78 8.44 12.34 13.41
CA ARG A 78 8.10 13.51 14.21
C ARG A 78 6.70 13.98 13.85
N TRP A 79 5.95 14.44 14.84
CA TRP A 79 4.65 15.06 14.62
C TRP A 79 4.83 16.56 14.87
N GLU A 80 4.46 17.37 13.88
CA GLU A 80 4.57 18.81 13.92
C GLU A 80 3.19 19.43 13.68
N GLU A 81 2.87 20.45 14.46
CA GLU A 81 1.69 21.27 14.18
C GLU A 81 2.02 22.30 13.11
N LYS A 82 1.33 22.22 11.96
CA LYS A 82 1.44 23.17 10.85
C LYS A 82 0.05 23.65 10.43
N GLY A 83 -0.21 24.94 10.62
CA GLY A 83 -1.50 25.55 10.23
C GLY A 83 -2.72 24.97 10.94
N GLY A 84 -2.61 24.66 12.23
CA GLY A 84 -3.68 24.06 13.04
C GLY A 84 -3.95 22.58 12.75
N ARG A 85 -3.00 21.89 12.09
CA ARG A 85 -3.09 20.46 11.80
C ARG A 85 -1.83 19.75 12.24
N ILE A 86 -1.98 18.57 12.85
CA ILE A 86 -0.85 17.70 13.16
C ILE A 86 -0.42 17.00 11.86
N ILE A 87 0.83 17.16 11.49
CA ILE A 87 1.45 16.52 10.33
C ILE A 87 2.49 15.52 10.83
N LYS A 88 2.37 14.29 10.38
CA LYS A 88 3.37 13.24 10.59
C LYS A 88 4.45 13.39 9.54
N ASP A 89 5.65 13.68 9.98
CA ASP A 89 6.82 13.84 9.13
C ASP A 89 7.85 12.73 9.41
N LYS A 90 8.48 12.23 8.35
CA LYS A 90 9.58 11.27 8.46
C LYS A 90 10.90 12.00 8.27
N ILE A 91 11.77 11.91 9.26
CA ILE A 91 13.11 12.50 9.20
C ILE A 91 13.96 11.64 8.24
N PRO A 92 14.57 12.24 7.19
CA PRO A 92 15.44 11.51 6.30
C PRO A 92 16.66 10.91 7.04
N ALA A 93 16.99 9.67 6.72
CA ALA A 93 18.17 8.99 7.28
C ALA A 93 19.49 9.50 6.67
N ALA A 94 19.42 10.13 5.48
CA ALA A 94 20.58 10.69 4.79
C ALA A 94 20.19 11.90 3.94
N PRO A 95 21.17 12.78 3.58
CA PRO A 95 20.95 13.91 2.69
C PRO A 95 20.28 13.50 1.37
N GLY A 96 19.47 14.40 0.81
CA GLY A 96 18.73 14.16 -0.43
C GLY A 96 17.40 13.43 -0.21
N ASN A 97 16.79 13.57 0.97
CA ASN A 97 15.50 12.95 1.30
C ASN A 97 15.50 11.44 1.10
N LYS A 98 16.44 10.74 1.73
CA LYS A 98 16.58 9.29 1.66
C LYS A 98 16.11 8.66 2.97
N TRP A 99 15.33 7.60 2.87
CA TRP A 99 14.78 6.82 3.99
C TRP A 99 15.20 5.36 3.88
N VAL A 100 15.12 4.62 4.98
CA VAL A 100 15.46 3.20 5.03
C VAL A 100 14.22 2.35 4.93
N GLY A 101 14.17 1.52 3.91
CA GLY A 101 13.21 0.44 3.75
C GLY A 101 13.83 -0.64 2.89
N LEU A 102 13.83 -1.88 3.39
CA LEU A 102 14.51 -3.01 2.77
C LEU A 102 13.57 -4.19 2.64
N ILE A 103 13.82 -5.01 1.62
CA ILE A 103 13.27 -6.35 1.47
C ILE A 103 14.43 -7.32 1.48
N LEU A 104 14.37 -8.33 2.35
CA LEU A 104 15.23 -9.49 2.37
C LEU A 104 14.42 -10.66 1.83
N LEU A 105 14.96 -11.33 0.84
CA LEU A 105 14.32 -12.46 0.16
C LEU A 105 15.10 -13.75 0.44
N PHE A 106 14.38 -14.81 0.78
CA PHE A 106 14.94 -16.13 1.10
C PHE A 106 14.27 -17.23 0.28
N SER A 107 15.02 -18.28 -0.04
CA SER A 107 14.49 -19.50 -0.60
C SER A 107 13.75 -20.30 0.47
N ALA A 108 12.50 -20.65 0.23
CA ALA A 108 11.74 -21.55 1.11
C ALA A 108 12.11 -23.04 0.89
N GLU A 109 12.96 -23.35 -0.10
CA GLU A 109 13.45 -24.73 -0.32
C GLU A 109 14.80 -24.98 0.34
N SER A 110 15.75 -24.03 0.17
CA SER A 110 17.13 -24.22 0.68
C SER A 110 17.43 -23.42 1.94
N GLY A 111 16.57 -22.44 2.32
CA GLY A 111 16.83 -21.52 3.41
C GLY A 111 17.82 -20.39 3.05
N GLU A 112 18.43 -20.42 1.87
CA GLU A 112 19.44 -19.44 1.46
C GLU A 112 18.87 -18.03 1.29
N PRO A 113 19.65 -16.98 1.65
CA PRO A 113 19.34 -15.62 1.27
C PRO A 113 19.52 -15.43 -0.24
N LEU A 114 18.47 -14.94 -0.92
CA LEU A 114 18.45 -14.75 -2.37
C LEU A 114 18.84 -13.33 -2.76
N ALA A 115 18.24 -12.32 -2.09
CA ALA A 115 18.45 -10.93 -2.44
C ALA A 115 18.18 -9.96 -1.28
N ILE A 116 18.81 -8.77 -1.37
CA ILE A 116 18.48 -7.59 -0.56
C ILE A 116 18.30 -6.41 -1.49
N PHE A 117 17.19 -5.66 -1.31
CA PHE A 117 16.92 -4.47 -2.10
C PHE A 117 15.98 -3.48 -1.39
N PRO A 118 15.97 -2.18 -1.81
CA PRO A 118 15.08 -1.18 -1.24
C PRO A 118 13.61 -1.49 -1.52
N ASP A 119 12.73 -1.20 -0.54
CA ASP A 119 11.30 -1.44 -0.68
C ASP A 119 10.53 -0.32 -1.40
N GLY A 120 11.15 0.86 -1.54
CA GLY A 120 10.47 2.09 -1.92
C GLY A 120 9.66 1.97 -3.20
N PHE A 121 10.24 1.52 -4.29
CA PHE A 121 9.56 1.36 -5.57
C PHE A 121 8.44 0.30 -5.52
N ILE A 122 8.74 -0.84 -4.91
CA ILE A 122 7.78 -1.94 -4.72
C ILE A 122 6.59 -1.49 -3.87
N GLN A 123 6.84 -0.68 -2.85
CA GLN A 123 5.80 -0.14 -1.97
C GLN A 123 4.71 0.63 -2.74
N GLY A 124 5.07 1.40 -3.75
CA GLY A 124 4.08 2.10 -4.59
C GLY A 124 3.30 1.16 -5.48
N LEU A 125 4.02 0.31 -6.16
CA LEU A 125 3.44 -0.63 -7.11
C LEU A 125 2.46 -1.60 -6.44
N ARG A 126 2.82 -2.18 -5.27
CA ARG A 126 1.97 -3.15 -4.58
C ARG A 126 0.63 -2.56 -4.10
N VAL A 127 0.63 -1.31 -3.64
CA VAL A 127 -0.62 -0.64 -3.20
C VAL A 127 -1.54 -0.38 -4.39
N ALA A 128 -0.99 0.20 -5.45
CA ALA A 128 -1.74 0.54 -6.64
C ALA A 128 -2.25 -0.72 -7.37
N ALA A 129 -1.42 -1.76 -7.48
CA ALA A 129 -1.81 -3.03 -8.11
C ALA A 129 -2.92 -3.75 -7.32
N SER A 130 -2.91 -3.70 -5.97
CA SER A 130 -4.02 -4.25 -5.17
C SER A 130 -5.33 -3.51 -5.42
N SER A 131 -5.31 -2.18 -5.50
CA SER A 131 -6.47 -1.37 -5.85
C SER A 131 -6.97 -1.67 -7.28
N ALA A 132 -6.05 -1.89 -8.21
CA ALA A 132 -6.40 -2.23 -9.59
C ALA A 132 -6.95 -3.65 -9.72
N LEU A 133 -6.42 -4.63 -8.99
CA LEU A 133 -6.99 -5.98 -8.92
C LEU A 133 -8.41 -5.94 -8.35
N ALA A 134 -8.67 -5.16 -7.31
CA ALA A 134 -10.02 -4.93 -6.81
C ALA A 134 -10.92 -4.28 -7.87
N ALA A 135 -10.45 -3.22 -8.55
CA ALA A 135 -11.19 -2.53 -9.58
C ALA A 135 -11.55 -3.45 -10.78
N ARG A 136 -10.73 -4.46 -11.09
CA ARG A 136 -11.02 -5.45 -12.13
C ARG A 136 -12.35 -6.20 -11.89
N PHE A 137 -12.71 -6.40 -10.63
CA PHE A 137 -13.95 -7.09 -10.24
C PHE A 137 -15.06 -6.14 -9.75
N LEU A 138 -14.70 -4.93 -9.32
CA LEU A 138 -15.61 -4.00 -8.67
C LEU A 138 -15.98 -2.79 -9.54
N ALA A 139 -15.12 -2.31 -10.42
CA ALA A 139 -15.48 -1.25 -11.36
C ALA A 139 -16.30 -1.82 -12.52
N ARG A 140 -17.15 -0.99 -13.13
CA ARG A 140 -17.86 -1.35 -14.37
C ARG A 140 -16.84 -1.68 -15.47
N GLU A 141 -17.18 -2.57 -16.35
CA GLU A 141 -16.31 -2.93 -17.50
C GLU A 141 -16.10 -1.77 -18.47
N ASP A 142 -17.14 -0.96 -18.65
CA ASP A 142 -17.14 0.24 -19.51
C ASP A 142 -16.61 1.51 -18.82
N ALA A 143 -16.08 1.41 -17.59
CA ALA A 143 -15.50 2.55 -16.88
C ALA A 143 -14.36 3.17 -17.68
N ALA A 144 -14.50 4.46 -18.03
CA ALA A 144 -13.63 5.18 -18.94
C ALA A 144 -13.00 6.44 -18.35
N VAL A 145 -13.54 6.96 -17.25
CA VAL A 145 -13.04 8.17 -16.59
C VAL A 145 -12.49 7.83 -15.21
N LEU A 146 -11.20 8.06 -15.05
CA LEU A 146 -10.50 7.88 -13.78
C LEU A 146 -10.36 9.22 -13.07
N GLY A 147 -10.92 9.35 -11.87
CA GLY A 147 -10.72 10.48 -10.97
C GLY A 147 -9.66 10.16 -9.92
N ILE A 148 -8.72 11.08 -9.70
CA ILE A 148 -7.67 10.93 -8.70
C ILE A 148 -7.65 12.15 -7.77
N LEU A 149 -7.75 11.90 -6.48
CA LEU A 149 -7.53 12.89 -5.43
C LEU A 149 -6.12 12.69 -4.85
N GLY A 150 -5.27 13.71 -5.03
CA GLY A 150 -3.85 13.64 -4.72
C GLY A 150 -2.99 13.67 -5.97
N SER A 151 -1.75 14.17 -5.83
CA SER A 151 -0.77 14.31 -6.93
C SER A 151 0.61 13.77 -6.54
N GLY A 152 0.64 12.94 -5.49
CA GLY A 152 1.85 12.33 -4.97
C GLY A 152 2.24 11.07 -5.75
N TRP A 153 3.23 10.38 -5.21
CA TRP A 153 3.77 9.16 -5.80
C TRP A 153 2.73 8.01 -5.89
N GLN A 154 1.90 7.82 -4.86
CA GLN A 154 0.82 6.84 -4.89
C GLN A 154 -0.22 7.15 -5.97
N ALA A 155 -0.55 8.42 -6.18
CA ALA A 155 -1.47 8.83 -7.23
C ALA A 155 -0.96 8.44 -8.64
N ARG A 156 0.34 8.61 -8.91
CA ARG A 156 0.98 8.18 -10.16
C ARG A 156 0.92 6.67 -10.37
N ALA A 157 1.24 5.91 -9.32
CA ALA A 157 1.17 4.45 -9.37
C ALA A 157 -0.26 3.97 -9.64
N HIS A 158 -1.28 4.58 -9.01
CA HIS A 158 -2.69 4.25 -9.24
C HIS A 158 -3.17 4.63 -10.64
N ALA A 159 -2.73 5.77 -11.21
CA ALA A 159 -3.03 6.10 -12.59
C ALA A 159 -2.59 4.98 -13.54
N LYS A 160 -1.32 4.56 -13.41
CA LYS A 160 -0.75 3.45 -14.19
C LYS A 160 -1.49 2.14 -13.98
N ALA A 161 -1.81 1.80 -12.72
CA ALA A 161 -2.45 0.54 -12.38
C ALA A 161 -3.91 0.46 -12.88
N MET A 162 -4.68 1.54 -12.77
CA MET A 162 -6.05 1.59 -13.25
C MET A 162 -6.14 1.52 -14.78
N CYS A 163 -5.22 2.18 -15.50
CA CYS A 163 -5.11 2.07 -16.96
C CYS A 163 -4.74 0.65 -17.42
N ALA A 164 -4.04 -0.13 -16.60
CA ALA A 164 -3.69 -1.52 -16.92
C ALA A 164 -4.90 -2.48 -16.79
N VAL A 165 -5.96 -2.11 -16.08
CA VAL A 165 -7.12 -3.00 -15.84
C VAL A 165 -8.43 -2.50 -16.45
N ARG A 166 -8.48 -1.25 -16.92
CA ARG A 166 -9.65 -0.65 -17.58
C ARG A 166 -9.21 0.22 -18.76
N ALA A 167 -10.05 0.30 -19.77
CA ALA A 167 -9.82 1.15 -20.96
C ALA A 167 -10.09 2.63 -20.63
N ILE A 168 -9.25 3.21 -19.75
CA ILE A 168 -9.38 4.60 -19.34
C ILE A 168 -9.10 5.53 -20.52
N LYS A 169 -10.08 6.39 -20.82
CA LYS A 169 -9.99 7.38 -21.91
C LYS A 169 -9.62 8.76 -21.40
N LYS A 170 -9.83 9.02 -20.11
CA LYS A 170 -9.54 10.31 -19.49
C LYS A 170 -9.21 10.15 -18.02
N ILE A 171 -8.23 10.92 -17.55
CA ILE A 171 -7.87 11.03 -16.14
C ILE A 171 -8.18 12.44 -15.66
N LEU A 172 -8.82 12.57 -14.52
CA LEU A 172 -9.08 13.83 -13.83
C LEU A 172 -8.27 13.83 -12.54
N VAL A 173 -7.53 14.90 -12.27
CA VAL A 173 -6.74 14.99 -11.03
C VAL A 173 -7.03 16.26 -10.27
N HIS A 174 -7.20 16.13 -8.96
CA HIS A 174 -7.23 17.25 -8.03
C HIS A 174 -6.20 17.08 -6.92
N SER A 175 -5.49 18.16 -6.63
CA SER A 175 -4.78 18.37 -5.36
C SER A 175 -4.83 19.86 -5.02
N PRO A 176 -4.71 20.24 -3.72
CA PRO A 176 -4.86 21.64 -3.30
C PRO A 176 -3.87 22.58 -4.00
N THR A 177 -2.62 22.15 -4.19
CA THR A 177 -1.57 22.97 -4.84
C THR A 177 -1.71 22.90 -6.37
N LYS A 178 -1.96 24.05 -7.00
CA LYS A 178 -2.13 24.17 -8.45
C LYS A 178 -0.96 23.57 -9.23
N THR A 179 0.27 23.98 -8.90
CA THR A 179 1.48 23.48 -9.57
C THR A 179 1.63 21.96 -9.45
N ASN A 180 1.31 21.37 -8.30
CA ASN A 180 1.44 19.93 -8.12
C ASN A 180 0.45 19.14 -8.99
N ARG A 181 -0.80 19.59 -9.11
CA ARG A 181 -1.78 18.90 -9.97
C ARG A 181 -1.52 19.09 -11.45
N GLU A 182 -0.99 20.26 -11.85
CA GLU A 182 -0.62 20.54 -13.25
C GLU A 182 0.63 19.72 -13.66
N ASN A 183 1.66 19.66 -12.81
CA ASN A 183 2.83 18.82 -13.04
C ASN A 183 2.46 17.33 -13.10
N PHE A 184 1.57 16.88 -12.22
CA PHE A 184 1.05 15.50 -12.27
C PHE A 184 0.36 15.24 -13.62
N ALA A 185 -0.50 16.17 -14.09
CA ALA A 185 -1.23 15.99 -15.33
C ALA A 185 -0.28 15.87 -16.52
N ALA A 186 0.68 16.77 -16.64
CA ALA A 186 1.66 16.74 -17.74
C ALA A 186 2.50 15.44 -17.73
N GLU A 187 3.01 15.04 -16.55
CA GLU A 187 3.87 13.85 -16.41
C GLU A 187 3.11 12.55 -16.71
N VAL A 188 1.89 12.41 -16.16
CA VAL A 188 1.08 11.20 -16.34
C VAL A 188 0.57 11.08 -17.77
N GLU A 189 0.15 12.18 -18.39
CA GLU A 189 -0.24 12.21 -19.80
C GLU A 189 0.92 11.80 -20.71
N GLN A 190 2.10 12.35 -20.48
CA GLN A 190 3.30 11.97 -21.23
C GLN A 190 3.65 10.49 -21.06
N THR A 191 3.49 9.95 -19.84
CA THR A 191 3.88 8.57 -19.52
C THR A 191 2.89 7.55 -20.05
N LEU A 192 1.57 7.83 -19.95
CA LEU A 192 0.51 6.87 -20.25
C LEU A 192 -0.14 7.07 -21.63
N GLY A 193 0.07 8.22 -22.26
CA GLY A 193 -0.61 8.57 -23.50
C GLY A 193 -2.12 8.80 -23.34
N THR A 194 -2.62 8.86 -22.12
CA THR A 194 -4.04 9.09 -21.79
C THR A 194 -4.22 10.55 -21.39
N PRO A 195 -5.20 11.29 -21.94
CA PRO A 195 -5.45 12.69 -21.60
C PRO A 195 -5.69 12.91 -20.11
N VAL A 196 -4.99 13.86 -19.49
CA VAL A 196 -5.09 14.19 -18.07
C VAL A 196 -5.50 15.64 -17.87
N GLU A 197 -6.59 15.86 -17.15
CA GLU A 197 -7.11 17.20 -16.84
C GLU A 197 -6.88 17.52 -15.35
N ALA A 198 -6.17 18.61 -15.06
CA ALA A 198 -6.03 19.16 -13.73
C ALA A 198 -7.29 19.95 -13.34
N VAL A 199 -8.04 19.46 -12.36
CA VAL A 199 -9.34 19.97 -11.93
C VAL A 199 -9.22 20.79 -10.66
N VAL A 200 -10.01 21.85 -10.53
CA VAL A 200 -9.89 22.83 -9.43
C VAL A 200 -10.47 22.33 -8.10
N SER A 201 -11.38 21.35 -8.12
CA SER A 201 -11.97 20.79 -6.89
C SER A 201 -12.11 19.26 -6.96
N GLY A 202 -12.11 18.62 -5.79
CA GLY A 202 -12.34 17.18 -5.69
C GLY A 202 -13.76 16.77 -6.05
N GLU A 203 -14.74 17.63 -5.79
CA GLU A 203 -16.15 17.44 -6.16
C GLU A 203 -16.32 17.30 -7.69
N LEU A 204 -15.70 18.19 -8.45
CA LEU A 204 -15.74 18.14 -9.92
C LEU A 204 -15.03 16.89 -10.47
N VAL A 205 -14.01 16.37 -9.76
CA VAL A 205 -13.40 15.07 -10.11
C VAL A 205 -14.42 13.96 -9.88
N ALA A 206 -15.03 13.90 -8.70
CA ALA A 206 -15.97 12.86 -8.32
C ALA A 206 -17.22 12.86 -9.20
N ASP A 207 -17.75 14.06 -9.53
CA ASP A 207 -18.92 14.20 -10.41
C ASP A 207 -18.73 13.57 -11.80
N ARG A 208 -17.50 13.55 -12.31
CA ARG A 208 -17.20 13.07 -13.66
C ARG A 208 -16.57 11.68 -13.71
N ALA A 209 -16.10 11.14 -12.57
CA ALA A 209 -15.37 9.88 -12.52
C ALA A 209 -16.29 8.65 -12.53
N ASP A 210 -15.86 7.59 -13.21
CA ASP A 210 -16.39 6.23 -13.07
C ASP A 210 -15.65 5.46 -11.97
N ILE A 211 -14.33 5.70 -11.86
CA ILE A 211 -13.47 5.18 -10.82
C ILE A 211 -12.87 6.37 -10.08
N LEU A 212 -13.02 6.43 -8.76
CA LEU A 212 -12.45 7.48 -7.91
C LEU A 212 -11.39 6.89 -6.98
N VAL A 213 -10.17 7.41 -7.06
CA VAL A 213 -9.04 7.01 -6.22
C VAL A 213 -8.68 8.14 -5.28
N ALA A 214 -8.73 7.88 -3.97
CA ALA A 214 -8.14 8.77 -2.97
C ALA A 214 -6.71 8.30 -2.66
N ALA A 215 -5.71 9.13 -2.98
CA ALA A 215 -4.29 8.85 -2.80
C ALA A 215 -3.56 10.10 -2.30
N THR A 216 -3.97 10.57 -1.12
CA THR A 216 -3.50 11.82 -0.51
C THR A 216 -2.62 11.56 0.71
N ASN A 217 -2.01 12.62 1.24
CA ASN A 217 -1.38 12.60 2.57
C ASN A 217 -2.32 13.11 3.68
N SER A 218 -3.60 13.39 3.37
CA SER A 218 -4.58 13.86 4.35
C SER A 218 -4.75 12.87 5.51
N VAL A 219 -4.90 13.38 6.71
CA VAL A 219 -5.29 12.61 7.91
C VAL A 219 -6.81 12.66 8.15
N SER A 220 -7.54 13.42 7.35
CA SER A 220 -8.99 13.58 7.40
C SER A 220 -9.65 13.09 6.12
N ARG A 221 -10.97 12.84 6.19
CA ARG A 221 -11.80 12.46 5.04
C ARG A 221 -11.65 13.43 3.88
N VAL A 222 -11.44 12.88 2.68
CA VAL A 222 -11.33 13.64 1.41
C VAL A 222 -12.43 13.30 0.41
N VAL A 223 -13.16 12.20 0.64
CA VAL A 223 -14.30 11.77 -0.18
C VAL A 223 -15.53 11.74 0.71
N PRO A 224 -16.39 12.77 0.70
CA PRO A 224 -17.64 12.75 1.42
C PRO A 224 -18.67 11.81 0.75
N PRO A 225 -19.62 11.23 1.52
CA PRO A 225 -20.56 10.23 1.01
C PRO A 225 -21.48 10.76 -0.11
N GLU A 226 -21.77 12.06 -0.14
CA GLU A 226 -22.59 12.71 -1.17
C GLU A 226 -21.97 12.72 -2.56
N TRP A 227 -20.64 12.52 -2.67
CA TRP A 227 -19.97 12.41 -3.95
C TRP A 227 -20.12 11.04 -4.61
N LEU A 228 -20.58 10.04 -3.88
CA LEU A 228 -20.78 8.70 -4.41
C LEU A 228 -22.07 8.64 -5.20
N LYS A 229 -21.99 8.22 -6.46
CA LYS A 229 -23.10 8.10 -7.39
C LYS A 229 -23.25 6.68 -7.91
N PRO A 230 -24.48 6.30 -8.36
CA PRO A 230 -24.71 4.96 -8.92
C PRO A 230 -23.71 4.59 -10.02
N GLY A 231 -23.17 3.38 -9.92
CA GLY A 231 -22.21 2.83 -10.86
C GLY A 231 -20.75 3.18 -10.58
N MET A 232 -20.46 4.09 -9.65
CA MET A 232 -19.09 4.46 -9.29
C MET A 232 -18.35 3.31 -8.58
N HIS A 233 -17.04 3.22 -8.82
CA HIS A 233 -16.11 2.48 -7.98
C HIS A 233 -15.21 3.46 -7.24
N VAL A 234 -15.05 3.28 -5.91
CA VAL A 234 -14.15 4.11 -5.11
C VAL A 234 -13.11 3.28 -4.38
N THR A 235 -11.88 3.76 -4.32
CA THR A 235 -10.79 3.14 -3.54
C THR A 235 -9.93 4.21 -2.86
N CYS A 236 -9.22 3.81 -1.78
CA CYS A 236 -8.35 4.69 -1.01
C CYS A 236 -7.01 4.01 -0.69
N VAL A 237 -6.01 4.82 -0.37
CA VAL A 237 -4.71 4.35 0.14
C VAL A 237 -4.71 4.27 1.67
N LYS A 238 -5.57 5.08 2.31
CA LYS A 238 -5.78 5.11 3.76
C LYS A 238 -7.27 5.15 4.05
N ILE A 239 -7.69 4.38 5.04
CA ILE A 239 -9.11 4.34 5.46
C ILE A 239 -9.65 5.72 5.86
N THR A 240 -8.81 6.57 6.44
CA THR A 240 -9.20 7.93 6.86
C THR A 240 -9.64 8.81 5.69
N GLU A 241 -9.21 8.53 4.46
CA GLU A 241 -9.56 9.31 3.27
C GLU A 241 -11.04 9.17 2.90
N LEU A 242 -11.64 8.02 3.17
CA LEU A 242 -13.08 7.78 2.95
C LEU A 242 -13.91 8.05 4.20
N GLY A 243 -13.45 7.56 5.35
CA GLY A 243 -14.22 7.60 6.60
C GLY A 243 -15.41 6.64 6.60
N GLU A 244 -16.00 6.41 7.78
CA GLU A 244 -17.04 5.41 7.99
C GLU A 244 -18.32 5.69 7.18
N GLU A 245 -18.78 6.93 7.14
CA GLU A 245 -20.01 7.31 6.42
C GLU A 245 -19.94 7.02 4.92
N THR A 246 -18.77 7.27 4.30
CA THR A 246 -18.54 6.99 2.89
C THR A 246 -18.48 5.49 2.63
N LEU A 247 -17.84 4.73 3.53
CA LEU A 247 -17.81 3.27 3.43
C LEU A 247 -19.23 2.66 3.55
N ARG A 248 -20.07 3.19 4.45
CA ARG A 248 -21.48 2.74 4.62
C ARG A 248 -22.38 3.05 3.44
N LYS A 249 -22.00 4.05 2.61
CA LYS A 249 -22.76 4.43 1.41
C LYS A 249 -22.56 3.44 0.25
N ALA A 250 -21.50 2.64 0.28
CA ALA A 250 -21.25 1.66 -0.76
C ALA A 250 -22.24 0.48 -0.67
N ASP A 251 -22.84 0.12 -1.79
CA ASP A 251 -23.70 -1.08 -1.89
C ASP A 251 -22.86 -2.36 -1.75
N ARG A 252 -21.58 -2.28 -2.15
CA ARG A 252 -20.61 -3.37 -2.04
C ARG A 252 -19.26 -2.86 -1.56
N LEU A 253 -18.90 -3.31 -0.38
CA LEU A 253 -17.63 -3.01 0.26
C LEU A 253 -16.74 -4.26 0.24
N VAL A 254 -15.50 -4.10 -0.17
CA VAL A 254 -14.42 -5.10 -0.08
C VAL A 254 -13.26 -4.47 0.65
N ILE A 255 -12.64 -5.22 1.55
CA ILE A 255 -11.46 -4.79 2.31
C ILE A 255 -10.21 -5.54 1.83
N HIS A 256 -9.04 -4.97 2.08
CA HIS A 256 -7.81 -5.67 1.74
C HIS A 256 -7.57 -6.86 2.67
N ALA A 257 -7.64 -6.65 3.99
CA ALA A 257 -7.53 -7.71 4.99
C ALA A 257 -8.21 -7.35 6.32
N ARG A 258 -8.75 -8.37 7.02
CA ARG A 258 -9.38 -8.22 8.35
C ARG A 258 -8.37 -7.91 9.45
N LYS A 259 -7.20 -8.55 9.42
CA LYS A 259 -6.10 -8.23 10.34
C LYS A 259 -5.42 -6.94 9.90
N PHE A 260 -5.95 -5.80 10.32
CA PHE A 260 -5.52 -4.47 9.86
C PHE A 260 -4.70 -3.69 10.88
N ALA A 261 -4.82 -4.01 12.17
CA ALA A 261 -4.04 -3.34 13.20
C ALA A 261 -2.63 -3.95 13.27
N PRO A 262 -1.58 -3.12 13.31
CA PRO A 262 -0.24 -3.61 13.58
C PRO A 262 -0.13 -4.07 15.05
N GLU A 263 0.75 -5.04 15.30
CA GLU A 263 1.21 -5.36 16.64
C GLU A 263 2.27 -4.33 17.04
N ASN A 264 1.94 -3.43 17.96
CA ASN A 264 2.84 -2.36 18.37
C ASN A 264 3.51 -2.71 19.71
N TYR A 265 4.81 -2.49 19.76
CA TYR A 265 5.65 -2.65 20.96
C TYR A 265 6.31 -1.31 21.26
N ILE A 266 6.07 -0.76 22.46
CA ILE A 266 6.46 0.60 22.80
C ILE A 266 7.36 0.59 24.03
N ALA A 267 8.55 1.15 23.92
CA ALA A 267 9.49 1.25 25.05
C ALA A 267 8.85 1.97 26.25
N GLY A 268 8.95 1.36 27.42
CA GLY A 268 8.32 1.83 28.67
C GLY A 268 6.92 1.30 28.94
N TYR A 269 6.33 0.52 28.03
CA TYR A 269 5.00 -0.11 28.20
C TYR A 269 5.07 -1.64 28.44
N GLY A 270 6.28 -2.19 28.62
CA GLY A 270 6.51 -3.62 28.79
C GLY A 270 6.60 -4.39 27.48
N ASP A 271 6.54 -5.72 27.55
CA ASP A 271 6.69 -6.62 26.40
C ASP A 271 5.35 -7.02 25.77
N GLU A 272 4.25 -6.48 26.28
CA GLU A 272 2.92 -6.76 25.74
C GLU A 272 2.66 -5.93 24.47
N LYS A 273 2.07 -6.58 23.47
CA LYS A 273 1.65 -5.89 22.26
C LYS A 273 0.47 -4.97 22.54
N ILE A 274 0.50 -3.79 21.93
CA ILE A 274 -0.60 -2.83 21.96
C ILE A 274 -1.25 -2.81 20.57
N GLU A 275 -2.50 -3.21 20.51
CA GLU A 275 -3.28 -3.16 19.25
C GLU A 275 -3.88 -1.77 19.09
N CYS A 276 -3.18 -0.88 18.37
CA CYS A 276 -3.70 0.43 17.99
C CYS A 276 -3.35 0.73 16.52
N HIS A 277 -4.15 1.57 15.88
CA HIS A 277 -3.92 1.90 14.46
C HIS A 277 -2.74 2.87 14.29
N ASP A 278 -2.65 3.88 15.15
CA ASP A 278 -1.52 4.82 15.23
C ASP A 278 -1.19 5.06 16.70
N PRO A 279 0.02 4.70 17.15
CA PRO A 279 0.41 4.84 18.55
C PRO A 279 0.70 6.29 18.98
N ILE A 280 0.46 7.27 18.12
CA ILE A 280 0.71 8.69 18.43
C ILE A 280 0.04 9.11 19.74
N ASP A 281 -1.21 8.69 19.97
CA ASP A 281 -1.97 9.05 21.16
C ASP A 281 -1.30 8.54 22.44
N LEU A 282 -0.71 7.32 22.38
CA LEU A 282 0.04 6.73 23.49
C LEU A 282 1.38 7.44 23.70
N LEU A 283 2.03 7.91 22.63
CA LEU A 283 3.35 8.52 22.69
C LEU A 283 3.29 10.02 23.05
N THR A 284 2.21 10.72 22.69
CA THR A 284 2.09 12.18 22.88
C THR A 284 1.30 12.59 24.13
N GLU A 285 0.30 11.81 24.54
CA GLU A 285 -0.57 12.18 25.68
C GLU A 285 -0.10 11.67 27.03
N GLY A 286 0.98 10.87 27.06
CA GLY A 286 1.52 10.32 28.32
C GLY A 286 0.48 9.47 29.08
N SER A 287 -0.55 9.00 28.44
CA SER A 287 -1.65 8.25 29.01
C SER A 287 -1.18 6.84 29.38
N LYS A 288 -0.75 6.68 30.62
CA LYS A 288 -0.55 5.37 31.22
C LYS A 288 -1.92 4.68 31.26
N GLY A 289 -2.12 3.75 30.33
CA GLY A 289 -3.12 2.70 30.51
C GLY A 289 -4.57 3.04 30.22
N SER A 290 -4.91 3.69 29.13
CA SER A 290 -6.23 3.48 28.58
C SER A 290 -6.22 2.16 27.80
N ASN A 291 -6.80 1.11 28.39
CA ASN A 291 -7.25 -0.08 27.66
C ASN A 291 -8.37 0.31 26.69
N VAL A 292 -8.04 1.07 25.66
CA VAL A 292 -8.96 1.34 24.58
C VAL A 292 -8.91 0.11 23.68
N THR A 293 -9.74 -0.87 24.00
CA THR A 293 -10.06 -1.93 23.03
C THR A 293 -10.64 -1.18 21.81
N PRO A 294 -9.99 -1.21 20.65
CA PRO A 294 -10.50 -0.52 19.48
C PRO A 294 -11.90 -1.06 19.19
N LYS A 295 -12.89 -0.18 19.11
CA LYS A 295 -14.24 -0.58 18.69
C LYS A 295 -14.08 -1.24 17.31
N GLN A 296 -14.47 -2.51 17.20
CA GLN A 296 -14.33 -3.22 15.93
C GLN A 296 -15.10 -2.47 14.83
N PRO A 297 -14.43 -2.05 13.75
CA PRO A 297 -15.09 -1.32 12.69
C PRO A 297 -16.14 -2.22 12.00
N PHE A 298 -17.29 -1.65 11.63
CA PHE A 298 -18.37 -2.39 10.95
C PHE A 298 -17.92 -3.10 9.67
N TRP A 299 -16.89 -2.56 9.00
CA TRP A 299 -16.41 -3.08 7.72
C TRP A 299 -15.60 -4.38 7.83
N LEU A 300 -15.28 -4.86 9.04
CA LEU A 300 -14.58 -6.13 9.22
C LEU A 300 -15.38 -7.34 8.73
N GLU A 301 -16.70 -7.23 8.64
CA GLU A 301 -17.56 -8.28 8.08
C GLU A 301 -17.52 -8.34 6.54
N ALA A 302 -16.95 -7.32 5.89
CA ALA A 302 -16.84 -7.29 4.44
C ALA A 302 -15.89 -8.38 3.92
N PRO A 303 -16.12 -8.89 2.67
CA PRO A 303 -15.19 -9.80 2.02
C PRO A 303 -13.79 -9.18 1.87
N GLU A 304 -12.77 -10.01 1.98
CA GLU A 304 -11.40 -9.60 1.69
C GLU A 304 -11.12 -9.66 0.18
N LEU A 305 -10.10 -8.93 -0.29
CA LEU A 305 -9.70 -8.92 -1.70
C LEU A 305 -9.47 -10.35 -2.24
N LYS A 306 -8.80 -11.21 -1.49
CA LYS A 306 -8.55 -12.61 -1.87
C LYS A 306 -9.84 -13.41 -2.11
N ASP A 307 -10.93 -13.09 -1.37
CA ASP A 307 -12.21 -13.79 -1.51
C ASP A 307 -12.89 -13.43 -2.84
N VAL A 308 -12.75 -12.17 -3.26
CA VAL A 308 -13.28 -11.72 -4.56
C VAL A 308 -12.43 -12.25 -5.72
N LEU A 309 -11.11 -12.24 -5.60
CA LEU A 309 -10.21 -12.78 -6.63
C LEU A 309 -10.40 -14.27 -6.83
N SER A 310 -10.59 -15.04 -5.75
CA SER A 310 -10.87 -16.49 -5.80
C SER A 310 -12.34 -16.84 -6.08
N ARG A 311 -13.20 -15.82 -6.31
CA ARG A 311 -14.65 -15.98 -6.56
C ARG A 311 -15.44 -16.63 -5.40
N LYS A 312 -14.87 -16.65 -4.19
CA LYS A 312 -15.58 -17.04 -2.96
C LYS A 312 -16.56 -15.95 -2.51
N ALA A 313 -16.32 -14.71 -2.93
CA ALA A 313 -17.26 -13.60 -2.77
C ALA A 313 -17.52 -12.94 -4.13
N PRO A 314 -18.74 -12.42 -4.37
CA PRO A 314 -19.07 -11.79 -5.64
C PRO A 314 -18.37 -10.43 -5.82
N GLY A 315 -17.92 -10.15 -7.03
CA GLY A 315 -17.62 -8.81 -7.50
C GLY A 315 -18.87 -7.96 -7.71
N ARG A 316 -18.80 -6.92 -8.55
CA ARG A 316 -19.96 -6.10 -8.95
C ARG A 316 -21.07 -6.98 -9.55
N GLN A 317 -22.31 -6.76 -9.13
CA GLN A 317 -23.50 -7.51 -9.59
C GLN A 317 -24.43 -6.66 -10.45
N SER A 318 -24.34 -5.34 -10.39
CA SER A 318 -25.13 -4.48 -11.26
C SER A 318 -24.38 -3.22 -11.69
N ALA A 319 -24.80 -2.65 -12.82
CA ALA A 319 -24.21 -1.40 -13.34
C ALA A 319 -24.46 -0.21 -12.41
N LYS A 320 -25.47 -0.26 -11.54
CA LYS A 320 -25.84 0.83 -10.64
C LYS A 320 -25.19 0.74 -9.26
N GLU A 321 -24.64 -0.42 -8.86
CA GLU A 321 -23.98 -0.54 -7.56
C GLU A 321 -22.88 0.51 -7.39
N ILE A 322 -22.82 1.12 -6.21
CA ILE A 322 -21.66 1.85 -5.72
C ILE A 322 -20.74 0.82 -5.07
N THR A 323 -19.56 0.63 -5.60
CA THR A 323 -18.60 -0.33 -5.06
C THR A 323 -17.41 0.38 -4.42
N CYS A 324 -16.93 -0.17 -3.31
CA CYS A 324 -15.79 0.38 -2.59
C CYS A 324 -14.74 -0.69 -2.32
N PHE A 325 -13.48 -0.36 -2.55
CA PHE A 325 -12.34 -1.13 -2.06
C PHE A 325 -11.57 -0.31 -1.01
N ASN A 326 -11.63 -0.78 0.24
CA ASN A 326 -10.84 -0.21 1.33
C ASN A 326 -9.48 -0.90 1.40
N ASN A 327 -8.44 -0.24 0.87
CA ASN A 327 -7.06 -0.74 0.91
C ASN A 327 -6.43 -0.43 2.28
N ASN A 328 -6.98 -1.08 3.32
CA ASN A 328 -6.78 -0.73 4.72
C ASN A 328 -5.41 -1.09 5.30
N ILE A 329 -4.69 -2.08 4.74
CA ILE A 329 -3.37 -2.49 5.22
C ILE A 329 -2.54 -3.13 4.12
N GLY A 330 -1.19 -3.12 4.27
CA GLY A 330 -0.28 -3.91 3.44
C GLY A 330 -0.07 -5.31 4.01
N LEU A 331 0.26 -6.27 3.14
CA LEU A 331 0.52 -7.65 3.48
C LEU A 331 1.95 -8.06 3.13
N GLY A 332 2.56 -8.92 3.95
CA GLY A 332 3.91 -9.45 3.73
C GLY A 332 4.02 -10.24 2.41
N ILE A 333 2.98 -10.98 2.05
CA ILE A 333 2.93 -11.75 0.79
C ILE A 333 3.09 -10.88 -0.47
N GLN A 334 2.73 -9.59 -0.40
CA GLN A 334 2.93 -8.67 -1.52
C GLN A 334 4.41 -8.44 -1.79
N PHE A 335 5.23 -8.41 -0.72
CA PHE A 335 6.68 -8.25 -0.84
C PHE A 335 7.35 -9.56 -1.23
N ALA A 336 6.82 -10.71 -0.81
CA ALA A 336 7.27 -12.01 -1.30
C ALA A 336 7.05 -12.15 -2.81
N ALA A 337 5.83 -11.84 -3.28
CA ALA A 337 5.47 -11.92 -4.69
C ALA A 337 6.29 -10.98 -5.58
N LEU A 338 6.31 -9.68 -5.25
CA LEU A 338 7.02 -8.69 -6.07
C LEU A 338 8.54 -8.77 -5.88
N GLY A 339 9.00 -9.18 -4.70
CA GLY A 339 10.41 -9.47 -4.45
C GLY A 339 10.93 -10.62 -5.31
N LYS A 340 10.16 -11.71 -5.40
CA LYS A 340 10.50 -12.84 -6.28
C LYS A 340 10.50 -12.43 -7.75
N ALA A 341 9.47 -11.69 -8.19
CA ALA A 341 9.41 -11.18 -9.55
C ALA A 341 10.61 -10.28 -9.91
N ALA A 342 10.98 -9.38 -9.00
CA ALA A 342 12.14 -8.52 -9.17
C ALA A 342 13.46 -9.31 -9.22
N PHE A 343 13.62 -10.30 -8.34
CA PHE A 343 14.80 -11.16 -8.29
C PHE A 343 14.97 -11.97 -9.58
N ASP A 344 13.92 -12.62 -10.07
CA ASP A 344 13.97 -13.43 -11.27
C ASP A 344 14.30 -12.58 -12.51
N GLU A 345 13.64 -11.45 -12.64
CA GLU A 345 13.87 -10.56 -13.77
C GLU A 345 15.27 -9.92 -13.71
N ALA A 346 15.76 -9.55 -12.52
CA ALA A 346 17.11 -9.04 -12.36
C ALA A 346 18.16 -10.09 -12.74
N LYS A 347 17.99 -11.32 -12.28
CA LYS A 347 18.89 -12.44 -12.67
C LYS A 347 18.88 -12.68 -14.17
N SER A 348 17.71 -12.67 -14.80
CA SER A 348 17.60 -12.89 -16.25
C SER A 348 18.31 -11.82 -17.07
N LYS A 349 18.36 -10.58 -16.54
CA LYS A 349 19.03 -9.43 -17.17
C LYS A 349 20.48 -9.21 -16.74
N GLY A 350 20.99 -10.03 -15.83
CA GLY A 350 22.35 -9.86 -15.26
C GLY A 350 22.50 -8.57 -14.45
N LEU A 351 21.42 -8.13 -13.78
CA LEU A 351 21.40 -6.95 -12.92
C LEU A 351 21.68 -7.31 -11.47
N GLY A 352 22.14 -6.32 -10.73
CA GLY A 352 22.48 -6.45 -9.32
C GLY A 352 23.95 -6.81 -9.09
N LYS A 353 24.38 -6.53 -7.87
CA LYS A 353 25.72 -6.88 -7.42
C LYS A 353 25.69 -8.24 -6.73
N GLU A 354 26.40 -9.21 -7.28
CA GLU A 354 26.56 -10.50 -6.62
C GLU A 354 27.46 -10.40 -5.38
N ILE A 355 27.02 -11.06 -4.31
CA ILE A 355 27.78 -11.25 -3.07
C ILE A 355 27.83 -12.75 -2.78
N PRO A 356 29.00 -13.30 -2.39
CA PRO A 356 29.10 -14.70 -2.03
C PRO A 356 28.08 -15.08 -0.96
N THR A 357 27.25 -16.08 -1.23
CA THR A 357 26.23 -16.53 -0.30
C THR A 357 26.83 -17.05 1.00
N ASP A 358 28.02 -17.70 0.92
CA ASP A 358 28.75 -18.21 2.08
C ASP A 358 29.03 -17.16 3.17
N TRP A 359 29.05 -15.87 2.84
CA TRP A 359 29.22 -14.82 3.83
C TRP A 359 28.04 -14.68 4.78
N PHE A 360 26.92 -15.27 4.45
CA PHE A 360 25.64 -15.19 5.19
C PHE A 360 25.20 -16.55 5.74
N LEU A 361 26.06 -17.58 5.60
CA LEU A 361 25.75 -18.92 6.09
C LEU A 361 26.54 -19.18 7.38
N GLU A 362 25.89 -19.77 8.36
CA GLU A 362 26.51 -20.19 9.61
C GLU A 362 27.22 -21.53 9.42
N THR A 363 28.37 -21.67 10.08
CA THR A 363 29.13 -22.92 10.11
C THR A 363 28.88 -23.73 11.38
N VAL A 364 28.17 -23.17 12.32
CA VAL A 364 27.79 -23.79 13.60
C VAL A 364 26.33 -24.16 13.54
N HIS A 365 26.03 -25.44 13.78
CA HIS A 365 24.66 -25.88 13.97
C HIS A 365 24.26 -25.59 15.41
N PRO A 366 23.19 -24.79 15.69
CA PRO A 366 22.74 -24.47 17.03
C PRO A 366 22.15 -25.68 17.78
#